data_ef9dd1fb01e279f40cf88d30cb324903
#
_entry.id   ef9dd1fb01e279f40cf88d30cb324903
#
_cell.length_a   1.000
_cell.length_b   1.000
_cell.length_c   1.000
_cell.angle_alpha   90.00
_cell.angle_beta   90.00
_cell.angle_gamma   90.00
#
_symmetry.space_group_name_H-M   'P 1'
#
loop_
_entity.id
_entity.type
_entity.pdbx_description
1 polymer ?
#
loop_
_entity_poly.entity_id
_entity_poly.type
_entity_poly.pdbx_seq_one_letter_code
_entity_poly.pdbx_strand_id
1 'polypeptide(L)'
;FRIVEEALKEGYKIKQIVRENSVISKELEKHEIIKLSLDNKQKLDDALRGTDALIIATGARASLDLTGPARVDALGVYRQLESCKRVGIKRVILVSSLCTGKLLHPLNLFGLILIWKKIGENLLRNPYFEWSIIRPGGLKEDEIIDDQNILYSGIDSQTKGSIPRRLVARCCIEAIKNKESINKIIEITSSTEYKKVAFEKAIQSI
;
A
#
# COMPACT_ATOMS: atom_id res chain seq x y z
N PHE A 1 0.89 -9.93 3.93
CA PHE A 1 0.23 -10.80 4.90
C PHE A 1 -1.08 -10.16 5.41
N ARG A 2 -1.08 -9.12 6.24
CA ARG A 2 -2.28 -8.55 6.89
C ARG A 2 -3.38 -8.10 5.92
N ILE A 3 -3.02 -7.55 4.77
CA ILE A 3 -3.99 -7.15 3.73
C ILE A 3 -4.74 -8.37 3.19
N VAL A 4 -4.05 -9.48 3.00
CA VAL A 4 -4.67 -10.72 2.53
C VAL A 4 -5.64 -11.27 3.57
N GLU A 5 -5.26 -11.28 4.85
CA GLU A 5 -6.15 -11.70 5.94
C GLU A 5 -7.44 -10.85 5.99
N GLU A 6 -7.30 -9.52 5.95
CA GLU A 6 -8.47 -8.63 6.01
C GLU A 6 -9.35 -8.78 4.74
N ALA A 7 -8.75 -8.92 3.56
CA ALA A 7 -9.49 -9.14 2.33
C ALA A 7 -10.28 -10.46 2.33
N LEU A 8 -9.69 -11.54 2.85
CA LEU A 8 -10.35 -12.84 2.97
C LEU A 8 -11.53 -12.79 3.95
N LYS A 9 -11.41 -12.07 5.08
CA LYS A 9 -12.52 -11.85 6.01
C LYS A 9 -13.73 -11.18 5.36
N GLU A 10 -13.46 -10.31 4.39
CA GLU A 10 -14.48 -9.58 3.63
C GLU A 10 -14.98 -10.34 2.39
N GLY A 11 -14.54 -11.60 2.21
CA GLY A 11 -15.01 -12.47 1.14
C GLY A 11 -14.38 -12.23 -0.24
N TYR A 12 -13.28 -11.46 -0.33
CA TYR A 12 -12.59 -11.23 -1.59
C TYR A 12 -11.83 -12.47 -2.06
N LYS A 13 -11.83 -12.70 -3.37
CA LYS A 13 -10.90 -13.65 -4.01
C LYS A 13 -9.55 -12.98 -4.18
N ILE A 14 -8.47 -13.61 -3.73
CA ILE A 14 -7.15 -13.01 -3.65
C ILE A 14 -6.14 -13.80 -4.48
N LYS A 15 -5.38 -13.09 -5.30
CA LYS A 15 -4.11 -13.55 -5.88
C LYS A 15 -2.97 -12.83 -5.18
N GLN A 16 -2.05 -13.56 -4.58
CA GLN A 16 -0.90 -13.00 -3.87
C GLN A 16 0.33 -13.02 -4.77
N ILE A 17 0.78 -11.86 -5.23
CA ILE A 17 2.04 -11.76 -5.97
C ILE A 17 3.16 -11.48 -5.00
N VAL A 18 4.14 -12.38 -4.93
CA VAL A 18 5.29 -12.29 -4.03
C VAL A 18 6.59 -12.52 -4.79
N ARG A 19 7.70 -12.06 -4.23
CA ARG A 19 9.03 -12.32 -4.81
C ARG A 19 9.34 -13.81 -4.79
N GLU A 20 10.11 -14.31 -5.75
CA GLU A 20 10.48 -15.71 -5.90
C GLU A 20 11.04 -16.33 -4.61
N ASN A 21 11.87 -15.58 -3.89
CA ASN A 21 12.49 -16.02 -2.64
C ASN A 21 11.69 -15.67 -1.37
N SER A 22 10.39 -15.31 -1.50
CA SER A 22 9.57 -15.01 -0.33
C SER A 22 9.23 -16.28 0.45
N VAL A 23 9.42 -16.22 1.77
CA VAL A 23 8.89 -17.21 2.69
C VAL A 23 7.43 -16.87 2.95
N ILE A 24 6.56 -17.83 2.77
CA ILE A 24 5.12 -17.70 2.94
C ILE A 24 4.73 -18.37 4.26
N SER A 25 3.83 -17.76 5.01
CA SER A 25 3.28 -18.42 6.21
C SER A 25 2.33 -19.55 5.80
N LYS A 26 2.31 -20.63 6.56
CA LYS A 26 1.45 -21.81 6.31
C LYS A 26 -0.04 -21.44 6.17
N GLU A 27 -0.48 -20.42 6.86
CA GLU A 27 -1.87 -19.94 6.80
C GLU A 27 -2.25 -19.38 5.42
N LEU A 28 -1.29 -18.78 4.71
CA LEU A 28 -1.49 -18.21 3.38
C LEU A 28 -1.25 -19.21 2.24
N GLU A 29 -0.60 -20.34 2.49
CA GLU A 29 -0.35 -21.38 1.47
C GLU A 29 -1.63 -21.98 0.90
N LYS A 30 -2.76 -21.82 1.59
CA LYS A 30 -4.09 -22.28 1.14
C LYS A 30 -4.69 -21.43 0.02
N HIS A 31 -4.10 -20.28 -0.27
CA HIS A 31 -4.61 -19.33 -1.24
C HIS A 31 -3.70 -19.23 -2.46
N GLU A 32 -4.20 -18.69 -3.55
CA GLU A 32 -3.43 -18.54 -4.79
C GLU A 32 -2.21 -17.64 -4.57
N ILE A 33 -1.01 -18.23 -4.66
CA ILE A 33 0.27 -17.53 -4.50
C ILE A 33 1.05 -17.64 -5.80
N ILE A 34 1.42 -16.49 -6.34
CA ILE A 34 2.20 -16.37 -7.57
C ILE A 34 3.57 -15.82 -7.23
N LYS A 35 4.59 -16.66 -7.33
CA LYS A 35 5.99 -16.27 -7.14
C LYS A 35 6.57 -15.77 -8.45
N LEU A 36 6.93 -14.49 -8.53
CA LEU A 36 7.53 -13.92 -9.74
C LEU A 36 8.47 -12.75 -9.43
N SER A 37 9.36 -12.45 -10.38
CA SER A 37 10.05 -11.18 -10.44
C SER A 37 9.21 -10.16 -11.23
N LEU A 38 9.09 -8.93 -10.72
CA LEU A 38 8.41 -7.84 -11.43
C LEU A 38 9.08 -7.46 -12.75
N ASP A 39 10.30 -7.96 -13.03
CA ASP A 39 10.99 -7.81 -14.31
C ASP A 39 10.36 -8.66 -15.41
N ASN A 40 9.69 -9.75 -15.04
CA ASN A 40 9.04 -10.63 -15.99
C ASN A 40 7.66 -10.09 -16.37
N LYS A 41 7.64 -9.26 -17.41
CA LYS A 41 6.43 -8.59 -17.92
C LYS A 41 5.29 -9.57 -18.20
N GLN A 42 5.57 -10.68 -18.91
CA GLN A 42 4.53 -11.64 -19.30
C GLN A 42 3.92 -12.32 -18.07
N LYS A 43 4.75 -12.83 -17.16
CA LYS A 43 4.25 -13.46 -15.94
C LYS A 43 3.45 -12.49 -15.06
N LEU A 44 3.82 -11.20 -15.03
CA LEU A 44 3.11 -10.18 -14.28
C LEU A 44 1.74 -9.90 -14.91
N ASP A 45 1.67 -9.78 -16.24
CA ASP A 45 0.41 -9.59 -16.97
C ASP A 45 -0.53 -10.79 -16.76
N ASP A 46 -0.02 -12.01 -16.82
CA ASP A 46 -0.81 -13.23 -16.61
C ASP A 46 -1.32 -13.33 -15.17
N ALA A 47 -0.49 -12.96 -14.18
CA ALA A 47 -0.87 -12.92 -12.78
C ALA A 47 -2.00 -11.92 -12.51
N LEU A 48 -1.98 -10.76 -13.17
CA LEU A 48 -2.97 -9.69 -12.97
C LEU A 48 -4.24 -9.89 -13.81
N ARG A 49 -4.21 -10.73 -14.84
CA ARG A 49 -5.37 -10.93 -15.72
C ARG A 49 -6.59 -11.44 -14.96
N GLY A 50 -7.74 -10.80 -15.19
CA GLY A 50 -9.03 -11.15 -14.56
C GLY A 50 -9.13 -10.72 -13.10
N THR A 51 -8.31 -9.77 -12.63
CA THR A 51 -8.49 -9.13 -11.34
C THR A 51 -9.12 -7.73 -11.50
N ASP A 52 -9.94 -7.34 -10.54
CA ASP A 52 -10.69 -6.06 -10.57
C ASP A 52 -9.85 -4.90 -10.02
N ALA A 53 -8.95 -5.18 -9.08
CA ALA A 53 -8.16 -4.16 -8.41
C ALA A 53 -6.77 -4.69 -8.00
N LEU A 54 -5.81 -3.78 -7.85
CA LEU A 54 -4.47 -4.07 -7.34
C LEU A 54 -4.19 -3.27 -6.08
N ILE A 55 -3.71 -3.95 -5.03
CA ILE A 55 -3.13 -3.29 -3.86
C ILE A 55 -1.61 -3.47 -3.91
N ILE A 56 -0.88 -2.37 -4.08
CA ILE A 56 0.58 -2.34 -4.07
C ILE A 56 1.04 -2.06 -2.64
N ALA A 57 1.49 -3.09 -1.95
CA ALA A 57 2.03 -3.02 -0.59
C ALA A 57 3.51 -3.44 -0.55
N THR A 58 4.20 -3.37 -1.68
CA THR A 58 5.64 -3.56 -1.77
C THR A 58 6.36 -2.33 -1.23
N GLY A 59 7.48 -2.54 -0.54
CA GLY A 59 8.32 -1.45 -0.06
C GLY A 59 9.74 -1.96 0.18
N ALA A 60 10.73 -1.12 -0.09
CA ALA A 60 12.10 -1.42 0.25
C ALA A 60 12.26 -1.46 1.77
N ARG A 61 13.06 -2.41 2.26
CA ARG A 61 13.52 -2.40 3.65
C ARG A 61 14.73 -1.47 3.75
N ALA A 62 14.84 -0.76 4.88
CA ALA A 62 16.07 -0.04 5.18
C ALA A 62 17.25 -1.04 5.19
N SER A 63 18.23 -0.83 4.33
CA SER A 63 19.38 -1.70 4.16
C SER A 63 20.56 -0.89 3.61
N LEU A 64 21.73 -1.49 3.55
CA LEU A 64 22.92 -0.91 2.92
C LEU A 64 22.81 -0.90 1.39
N ASP A 65 21.87 -1.61 0.80
CA ASP A 65 21.56 -1.51 -0.63
C ASP A 65 20.76 -0.23 -0.91
N LEU A 66 21.48 0.85 -1.17
CA LEU A 66 20.89 2.17 -1.44
C LEU A 66 20.09 2.23 -2.76
N THR A 67 20.22 1.21 -3.63
CA THR A 67 19.47 1.11 -4.90
C THR A 67 18.12 0.39 -4.71
N GLY A 68 17.96 -0.32 -3.60
CA GLY A 68 16.73 -1.05 -3.26
C GLY A 68 15.46 -0.21 -3.35
N PRO A 69 15.42 0.99 -2.73
CA PRO A 69 14.26 1.87 -2.81
C PRO A 69 13.90 2.29 -4.24
N ALA A 70 14.87 2.65 -5.07
CA ALA A 70 14.61 2.99 -6.48
C ALA A 70 13.98 1.80 -7.24
N ARG A 71 14.52 0.59 -7.03
CA ARG A 71 14.02 -0.62 -7.70
C ARG A 71 12.63 -1.03 -7.24
N VAL A 72 12.32 -0.88 -5.95
CA VAL A 72 11.05 -1.36 -5.38
C VAL A 72 9.97 -0.28 -5.41
N ASP A 73 10.27 0.91 -4.87
CA ASP A 73 9.29 1.96 -4.61
C ASP A 73 9.02 2.86 -5.84
N ALA A 74 9.88 2.83 -6.86
CA ALA A 74 9.65 3.53 -8.12
C ALA A 74 9.50 2.56 -9.30
N LEU A 75 10.56 1.83 -9.67
CA LEU A 75 10.54 0.96 -10.84
C LEU A 75 9.57 -0.22 -10.67
N GLY A 76 9.49 -0.81 -9.46
CA GLY A 76 8.53 -1.87 -9.16
C GLY A 76 7.07 -1.38 -9.27
N VAL A 77 6.78 -0.17 -8.77
CA VAL A 77 5.47 0.47 -8.94
C VAL A 77 5.18 0.70 -10.43
N TYR A 78 6.10 1.31 -11.15
CA TYR A 78 5.97 1.54 -12.61
C TYR A 78 5.58 0.27 -13.37
N ARG A 79 6.31 -0.83 -13.15
CA ARG A 79 6.06 -2.12 -13.84
C ARG A 79 4.68 -2.68 -13.55
N GLN A 80 4.23 -2.60 -12.30
CA GLN A 80 2.89 -3.03 -11.89
C GLN A 80 1.81 -2.17 -12.55
N LEU A 81 1.99 -0.85 -12.60
CA LEU A 81 1.05 0.06 -13.24
C LEU A 81 0.96 -0.15 -14.76
N GLU A 82 2.09 -0.35 -15.43
CA GLU A 82 2.08 -0.67 -16.86
C GLU A 82 1.42 -2.03 -17.15
N SER A 83 1.59 -3.01 -16.26
CA SER A 83 0.86 -4.27 -16.37
C SER A 83 -0.65 -4.07 -16.17
N CYS A 84 -1.06 -3.28 -15.16
CA CYS A 84 -2.47 -2.92 -14.96
C CYS A 84 -3.10 -2.30 -16.22
N LYS A 85 -2.40 -1.37 -16.88
CA LYS A 85 -2.88 -0.78 -18.15
C LYS A 85 -3.08 -1.83 -19.24
N ARG A 86 -2.13 -2.75 -19.41
CA ARG A 86 -2.21 -3.80 -20.43
C ARG A 86 -3.35 -4.78 -20.21
N VAL A 87 -3.67 -5.08 -18.95
CA VAL A 87 -4.73 -6.06 -18.60
C VAL A 87 -6.07 -5.41 -18.22
N GLY A 88 -6.14 -4.07 -18.23
CA GLY A 88 -7.38 -3.32 -18.05
C GLY A 88 -7.76 -3.00 -16.61
N ILE A 89 -6.85 -3.17 -15.62
CA ILE A 89 -7.11 -2.82 -14.21
C ILE A 89 -7.03 -1.30 -14.05
N LYS A 90 -8.10 -0.70 -13.53
CA LYS A 90 -8.16 0.74 -13.23
C LYS A 90 -8.03 1.05 -11.74
N ARG A 91 -8.61 0.21 -10.87
CA ARG A 91 -8.60 0.44 -9.41
C ARG A 91 -7.28 0.01 -8.80
N VAL A 92 -6.52 0.98 -8.24
CA VAL A 92 -5.20 0.71 -7.63
C VAL A 92 -5.09 1.42 -6.29
N ILE A 93 -4.70 0.66 -5.26
CA ILE A 93 -4.34 1.19 -3.94
C ILE A 93 -2.83 1.08 -3.76
N LEU A 94 -2.16 2.17 -3.37
CA LEU A 94 -0.73 2.18 -3.07
C LEU A 94 -0.50 2.44 -1.58
N VAL A 95 0.21 1.57 -0.91
CA VAL A 95 0.71 1.81 0.45
C VAL A 95 2.06 2.54 0.37
N SER A 96 2.04 3.81 0.73
CA SER A 96 3.21 4.69 0.76
C SER A 96 3.72 4.91 2.20
N SER A 97 4.02 6.14 2.61
CA SER A 97 4.47 6.50 3.96
C SER A 97 4.16 7.96 4.27
N LEU A 98 3.99 8.30 5.52
CA LEU A 98 4.07 9.70 5.96
C LEU A 98 5.40 10.32 5.54
N CYS A 99 5.44 11.64 5.45
CA CYS A 99 6.61 12.42 5.07
C CYS A 99 7.17 12.12 3.67
N THR A 100 6.41 11.43 2.81
CA THR A 100 6.81 11.14 1.43
C THR A 100 7.13 12.44 0.68
N GLY A 101 8.33 12.50 0.09
CA GLY A 101 8.83 13.68 -0.63
C GLY A 101 9.61 14.68 0.25
N LYS A 102 9.67 14.52 1.57
CA LYS A 102 10.49 15.38 2.44
C LYS A 102 11.97 15.01 2.34
N LEU A 103 12.73 15.78 1.56
CA LEU A 103 14.14 15.49 1.23
C LEU A 103 15.03 15.36 2.47
N LEU A 104 14.88 16.26 3.46
CA LEU A 104 15.71 16.30 4.66
C LEU A 104 15.27 15.32 5.77
N HIS A 105 14.32 14.41 5.50
CA HIS A 105 13.88 13.45 6.49
C HIS A 105 14.94 12.35 6.70
N PRO A 106 15.24 11.94 7.96
CA PRO A 106 16.30 10.96 8.26
C PRO A 106 16.18 9.63 7.52
N LEU A 107 14.96 9.16 7.19
CA LEU A 107 14.75 7.94 6.40
C LEU A 107 15.39 8.00 5.00
N ASN A 108 15.67 9.19 4.48
CA ASN A 108 16.34 9.32 3.18
C ASN A 108 17.84 8.98 3.22
N LEU A 109 18.44 8.88 4.42
CA LEU A 109 19.80 8.33 4.57
C LEU A 109 19.90 6.88 4.11
N PHE A 110 18.79 6.15 4.06
CA PHE A 110 18.71 4.77 3.57
C PHE A 110 18.33 4.70 2.07
N GLY A 111 19.03 5.42 1.21
CA GLY A 111 18.83 5.37 -0.23
C GLY A 111 17.64 6.18 -0.73
N LEU A 112 17.34 7.32 -0.12
CA LEU A 112 16.28 8.26 -0.53
C LEU A 112 14.89 7.62 -0.57
N ILE A 113 14.57 6.76 0.39
CA ILE A 113 13.32 5.96 0.43
C ILE A 113 12.07 6.83 0.18
N LEU A 114 11.95 7.97 0.86
CA LEU A 114 10.76 8.83 0.75
C LEU A 114 10.69 9.55 -0.61
N ILE A 115 11.82 9.77 -1.26
CA ILE A 115 11.86 10.36 -2.60
C ILE A 115 11.37 9.35 -3.63
N TRP A 116 11.86 8.10 -3.57
CA TRP A 116 11.43 7.06 -4.49
C TRP A 116 9.95 6.70 -4.29
N LYS A 117 9.45 6.71 -3.05
CA LYS A 117 8.00 6.60 -2.77
C LYS A 117 7.22 7.73 -3.43
N LYS A 118 7.71 8.98 -3.37
CA LYS A 118 7.07 10.11 -4.03
C LYS A 118 7.01 9.92 -5.54
N ILE A 119 8.07 9.39 -6.15
CA ILE A 119 8.06 9.05 -7.57
C ILE A 119 7.01 8.00 -7.87
N GLY A 120 6.93 6.94 -7.07
CA GLY A 120 5.89 5.90 -7.20
C GLY A 120 4.46 6.46 -7.08
N GLU A 121 4.22 7.35 -6.12
CA GLU A 121 2.93 8.05 -5.99
C GLU A 121 2.60 8.88 -7.24
N ASN A 122 3.56 9.62 -7.77
CA ASN A 122 3.37 10.46 -8.97
C ASN A 122 3.08 9.61 -10.20
N LEU A 123 3.71 8.43 -10.34
CA LEU A 123 3.41 7.48 -11.42
C LEU A 123 1.97 6.97 -11.35
N LEU A 124 1.47 6.70 -10.15
CA LEU A 124 0.09 6.23 -9.94
C LEU A 124 -0.94 7.34 -10.18
N ARG A 125 -0.62 8.59 -9.91
CA ARG A 125 -1.52 9.75 -10.09
C ARG A 125 -1.77 10.08 -11.58
N ASN A 126 -2.04 9.05 -12.36
CA ASN A 126 -2.35 9.12 -13.76
C ASN A 126 -3.88 9.03 -13.95
N PRO A 127 -4.50 9.83 -14.84
CA PRO A 127 -5.95 9.83 -15.10
C PRO A 127 -6.53 8.47 -15.51
N TYR A 128 -5.70 7.56 -15.99
CA TYR A 128 -6.14 6.19 -16.31
C TYR A 128 -6.62 5.42 -15.08
N PHE A 129 -6.05 5.70 -13.90
CA PHE A 129 -6.30 4.93 -12.69
C PHE A 129 -7.32 5.61 -11.76
N GLU A 130 -8.18 4.80 -11.19
CA GLU A 130 -8.97 5.11 -10.00
C GLU A 130 -8.11 4.80 -8.77
N TRP A 131 -7.22 5.72 -8.40
CA TRP A 131 -6.19 5.47 -7.41
C TRP A 131 -6.59 5.94 -6.00
N SER A 132 -6.04 5.27 -4.98
CA SER A 132 -5.96 5.80 -3.62
C SER A 132 -4.56 5.53 -3.08
N ILE A 133 -3.99 6.49 -2.35
CA ILE A 133 -2.68 6.38 -1.74
C ILE A 133 -2.85 6.42 -0.23
N ILE A 134 -2.48 5.35 0.45
CA ILE A 134 -2.48 5.27 1.91
C ILE A 134 -1.08 5.58 2.39
N ARG A 135 -0.91 6.62 3.21
CA ARG A 135 0.35 7.02 3.84
C ARG A 135 0.31 6.71 5.35
N PRO A 136 0.73 5.53 5.79
CA PRO A 136 0.80 5.20 7.20
C PRO A 136 1.97 5.90 7.90
N GLY A 137 1.79 6.13 9.21
CA GLY A 137 2.88 6.43 10.13
C GLY A 137 3.83 5.24 10.33
N GLY A 138 4.68 5.30 11.34
CA GLY A 138 5.59 4.21 11.69
C GLY A 138 4.84 2.90 11.92
N LEU A 139 5.19 1.85 11.16
CA LEU A 139 4.48 0.57 11.21
C LEU A 139 4.86 -0.22 12.47
N LYS A 140 3.85 -0.69 13.21
CA LYS A 140 3.98 -1.57 14.36
C LYS A 140 3.47 -2.98 14.05
N GLU A 141 4.05 -3.99 14.75
CA GLU A 141 3.61 -5.38 14.65
C GLU A 141 2.52 -5.74 15.68
N ASP A 142 1.96 -4.75 16.37
CA ASP A 142 0.94 -4.97 17.40
C ASP A 142 -0.24 -5.78 16.84
N GLU A 143 -0.59 -6.86 17.51
CA GLU A 143 -1.71 -7.73 17.18
C GLU A 143 -3.01 -7.23 17.83
N ILE A 144 -2.91 -6.64 19.03
CA ILE A 144 -4.05 -6.10 19.78
C ILE A 144 -4.31 -4.68 19.26
N ILE A 145 -5.46 -4.50 18.64
CA ILE A 145 -5.86 -3.25 17.98
C ILE A 145 -7.24 -2.75 18.43
N ASP A 146 -7.88 -3.45 19.37
CA ASP A 146 -9.28 -3.21 19.72
C ASP A 146 -9.51 -1.80 20.29
N ASP A 147 -8.52 -1.26 21.01
CA ASP A 147 -8.58 0.08 21.58
C ASP A 147 -7.94 1.17 20.69
N GLN A 148 -7.40 0.80 19.53
CA GLN A 148 -6.74 1.74 18.64
C GLN A 148 -7.74 2.39 17.67
N ASN A 149 -7.83 3.71 17.73
CA ASN A 149 -8.60 4.49 16.77
C ASN A 149 -7.68 5.16 15.74
N ILE A 150 -8.15 5.30 14.51
CA ILE A 150 -7.37 5.85 13.41
C ILE A 150 -7.68 7.34 13.25
N LEU A 151 -6.62 8.15 13.17
CA LEU A 151 -6.68 9.52 12.69
C LEU A 151 -6.45 9.50 11.17
N TYR A 152 -7.47 9.93 10.44
CA TYR A 152 -7.41 10.12 8.99
C TYR A 152 -7.19 11.60 8.68
N SER A 153 -6.33 11.90 7.73
CA SER A 153 -6.15 13.27 7.23
C SER A 153 -5.70 13.30 5.77
N GLY A 154 -5.79 14.45 5.17
CA GLY A 154 -5.32 14.69 3.81
C GLY A 154 -3.80 14.79 3.72
N ILE A 155 -3.33 15.09 2.51
CA ILE A 155 -1.91 15.17 2.17
C ILE A 155 -1.13 16.13 3.07
N ASP A 156 0.04 15.68 3.53
CA ASP A 156 1.04 16.46 4.28
C ASP A 156 0.54 17.06 5.60
N SER A 157 -0.56 16.51 6.16
CA SER A 157 -1.19 16.96 7.41
C SER A 157 -0.56 16.31 8.65
N GLN A 158 -0.02 15.10 8.53
CA GLN A 158 0.63 14.38 9.62
C GLN A 158 2.14 14.28 9.40
N THR A 159 2.93 14.48 10.46
CA THR A 159 4.39 14.36 10.39
C THR A 159 4.95 13.34 11.37
N LYS A 160 4.15 12.88 12.32
CA LYS A 160 4.52 11.95 13.40
C LYS A 160 3.40 10.97 13.64
N GLY A 161 3.71 9.88 14.31
CA GLY A 161 2.78 8.86 14.73
C GLY A 161 3.12 7.49 14.18
N SER A 162 2.40 6.51 14.66
CA SER A 162 2.56 5.10 14.28
C SER A 162 1.21 4.44 14.12
N ILE A 163 1.18 3.26 13.53
CA ILE A 163 -0.04 2.52 13.28
C ILE A 163 0.27 1.01 13.16
N PRO A 164 -0.51 0.12 13.78
CA PRO A 164 -0.44 -1.32 13.56
C PRO A 164 -0.67 -1.69 12.10
N ARG A 165 0.11 -2.65 11.57
CA ARG A 165 -0.02 -3.13 10.18
C ARG A 165 -1.42 -3.64 9.86
N ARG A 166 -2.12 -4.21 10.84
CA ARG A 166 -3.50 -4.68 10.68
C ARG A 166 -4.48 -3.53 10.40
N LEU A 167 -4.32 -2.38 11.06
CA LEU A 167 -5.16 -1.20 10.78
C LEU A 167 -4.87 -0.62 9.40
N VAL A 168 -3.60 -0.62 8.96
CA VAL A 168 -3.26 -0.24 7.57
C VAL A 168 -3.97 -1.16 6.57
N ALA A 169 -3.97 -2.47 6.84
CA ALA A 169 -4.66 -3.44 6.00
C ALA A 169 -6.17 -3.16 5.91
N ARG A 170 -6.83 -2.89 7.04
CA ARG A 170 -8.24 -2.47 7.07
C ARG A 170 -8.47 -1.23 6.21
N CYS A 171 -7.64 -0.19 6.35
CA CYS A 171 -7.75 1.02 5.52
C CYS A 171 -7.63 0.72 4.03
N CYS A 172 -6.76 -0.20 3.61
CA CYS A 172 -6.64 -0.60 2.20
C CYS A 172 -7.93 -1.27 1.69
N ILE A 173 -8.55 -2.13 2.51
CA ILE A 173 -9.80 -2.81 2.13
C ILE A 173 -10.98 -1.83 2.12
N GLU A 174 -11.06 -0.93 3.10
CA GLU A 174 -12.06 0.14 3.10
C GLU A 174 -11.91 1.05 1.87
N ALA A 175 -10.67 1.38 1.48
CA ALA A 175 -10.42 2.17 0.27
C ALA A 175 -10.89 1.44 -1.00
N ILE A 176 -10.77 0.11 -1.09
CA ILE A 176 -11.32 -0.67 -2.23
C ILE A 176 -12.85 -0.53 -2.32
N LYS A 177 -13.53 -0.62 -1.17
CA LYS A 177 -15.01 -0.56 -1.10
C LYS A 177 -15.56 0.83 -1.39
N ASN A 178 -14.84 1.88 -0.96
CA ASN A 178 -15.36 3.24 -0.93
C ASN A 178 -14.83 4.08 -2.12
N LYS A 179 -15.73 4.41 -3.05
CA LYS A 179 -15.42 5.23 -4.23
C LYS A 179 -15.00 6.67 -3.86
N GLU A 180 -15.42 7.20 -2.72
CA GLU A 180 -15.01 8.52 -2.24
C GLU A 180 -13.50 8.60 -1.95
N SER A 181 -12.82 7.45 -1.80
CA SER A 181 -11.37 7.38 -1.65
C SER A 181 -10.60 7.53 -2.98
N ILE A 182 -11.29 7.52 -4.14
CA ILE A 182 -10.67 7.66 -5.44
C ILE A 182 -10.04 9.04 -5.58
N ASN A 183 -8.82 9.07 -6.11
CA ASN A 183 -7.99 10.27 -6.30
C ASN A 183 -7.62 11.00 -5.00
N LYS A 184 -7.57 10.24 -3.89
CA LYS A 184 -7.19 10.79 -2.58
C LYS A 184 -5.89 10.20 -2.05
N ILE A 185 -5.13 11.07 -1.37
CA ILE A 185 -4.01 10.69 -0.50
C ILE A 185 -4.53 10.75 0.93
N ILE A 186 -4.44 9.63 1.63
CA ILE A 186 -5.00 9.44 2.96
C ILE A 186 -3.85 9.12 3.92
N GLU A 187 -3.55 10.04 4.82
CA GLU A 187 -2.57 9.85 5.87
C GLU A 187 -3.22 9.21 7.09
N ILE A 188 -2.58 8.20 7.67
CA ILE A 188 -3.14 7.44 8.78
C ILE A 188 -2.12 7.19 9.89
N THR A 189 -2.52 7.53 11.12
CA THR A 189 -1.86 7.10 12.35
C THR A 189 -2.91 6.57 13.32
N SER A 190 -2.53 5.96 14.43
CA SER A 190 -3.49 5.47 15.43
C SER A 190 -3.06 5.78 16.86
N SER A 191 -4.04 5.94 17.74
CA SER A 191 -3.89 6.09 19.18
C SER A 191 -5.18 5.67 19.88
N THR A 192 -5.06 5.27 21.14
CA THR A 192 -6.22 5.06 22.03
C THR A 192 -6.95 6.37 22.36
N GLU A 193 -6.27 7.50 22.26
CA GLU A 193 -6.81 8.83 22.56
C GLU A 193 -7.63 9.44 21.41
N TYR A 194 -7.51 8.89 20.20
CA TYR A 194 -8.25 9.43 19.06
C TYR A 194 -9.73 9.03 19.12
N LYS A 195 -10.59 9.92 18.65
CA LYS A 195 -12.01 9.60 18.49
C LYS A 195 -12.20 8.56 17.38
N LYS A 196 -13.08 7.59 17.64
CA LYS A 196 -13.45 6.61 16.63
C LYS A 196 -14.26 7.28 15.52
N VAL A 197 -13.76 7.20 14.30
CA VAL A 197 -14.42 7.74 13.10
C VAL A 197 -14.47 6.63 12.05
N ALA A 198 -15.64 6.42 11.44
CA ALA A 198 -15.76 5.49 10.32
C ALA A 198 -14.99 6.02 9.12
N PHE A 199 -14.36 5.10 8.35
CA PHE A 199 -13.54 5.43 7.18
C PHE A 199 -14.31 6.34 6.20
N GLU A 200 -15.52 5.95 5.83
CA GLU A 200 -16.37 6.68 4.90
C GLU A 200 -16.58 8.15 5.31
N LYS A 201 -16.96 8.37 6.59
CA LYS A 201 -17.15 9.71 7.13
C LYS A 201 -15.86 10.54 7.15
N ALA A 202 -14.74 9.90 7.48
CA ALA A 202 -13.44 10.57 7.50
C ALA A 202 -13.00 11.00 6.09
N ILE A 203 -13.23 10.14 5.09
CA ILE A 203 -12.82 10.41 3.70
C ILE A 203 -13.63 11.56 3.07
N GLN A 204 -14.87 11.77 3.46
CA GLN A 204 -15.67 12.90 2.96
C GLN A 204 -15.10 14.27 3.39
N SER A 205 -14.32 14.31 4.47
CA SER A 205 -13.71 15.54 5.00
C SER A 205 -12.27 15.78 4.51
N ILE A 206 -11.71 14.94 3.67
CA ILE A 206 -10.32 15.00 3.16
C ILE A 206 -10.27 15.47 1.71
#